data_6984e3713834a3168767a44df7b69326
#
_entry.id   6984e3713834a3168767a44df7b69326
#
_cell.length_a   1.000
_cell.length_b   1.000
_cell.length_c   1.000
_cell.angle_alpha   90.00
_cell.angle_beta   90.00
_cell.angle_gamma   90.00
#
_symmetry.space_group_name_H-M   'P 1'
#
loop_
_entity.id
_entity.type
_entity.pdbx_description
1 polymer ?
#
loop_
_entity_poly.entity_id
_entity_poly.type
_entity_poly.pdbx_seq_one_letter_code
_entity_poly.pdbx_strand_id
1 'polypeptide(L)'
;MSLFAPINDLVSVAREKIRKLITFLLNDSHDYYSNFYPGTQSFIIGKILNHLVDKISIDNNSLERIKNISPGSIVVFAGKNKHMFDFLYFHTLLKPMNGPYPELSFDLRFVFLQPVKQLGRIILSNLDYFFHHFQFKDIYSSRYARKMLLDNRAGFISLIEEDEFYNRF
;
A
#
# COMPACT_ATOMS: atom_id res chain seq x y z
N MET A 1 -46.73 -13.79 -5.60
CA MET A 1 -45.65 -14.23 -6.52
C MET A 1 -44.82 -12.99 -6.85
N SER A 2 -43.57 -12.94 -6.36
CA SER A 2 -42.76 -11.72 -6.36
C SER A 2 -42.23 -11.42 -7.76
N LEU A 3 -42.58 -10.25 -8.31
CA LEU A 3 -42.08 -9.69 -9.58
C LEU A 3 -40.55 -9.46 -9.60
N PHE A 4 -39.89 -9.57 -8.44
CA PHE A 4 -38.46 -9.30 -8.26
C PHE A 4 -37.55 -10.53 -8.43
N ALA A 5 -38.08 -11.74 -8.50
CA ALA A 5 -37.28 -12.96 -8.66
C ALA A 5 -36.40 -12.96 -9.95
N PRO A 6 -36.98 -12.66 -11.14
CA PRO A 6 -36.18 -12.68 -12.37
C PRO A 6 -35.08 -11.59 -12.45
N ILE A 7 -35.27 -10.46 -11.75
CA ILE A 7 -34.28 -9.39 -11.71
C ILE A 7 -33.06 -9.81 -10.86
N ASN A 8 -33.29 -10.48 -9.74
CA ASN A 8 -32.21 -10.98 -8.88
C ASN A 8 -31.35 -12.03 -9.58
N ASP A 9 -31.99 -12.93 -10.36
CA ASP A 9 -31.26 -13.92 -11.15
C ASP A 9 -30.43 -13.29 -12.26
N LEU A 10 -30.94 -12.28 -12.96
CA LEU A 10 -30.21 -11.57 -14.01
C LEU A 10 -28.99 -10.83 -13.42
N VAL A 11 -29.18 -10.18 -12.27
CA VAL A 11 -28.09 -9.48 -11.55
C VAL A 11 -27.03 -10.46 -11.06
N SER A 12 -27.42 -11.64 -10.58
CA SER A 12 -26.49 -12.67 -10.12
C SER A 12 -25.64 -13.21 -11.28
N VAL A 13 -26.25 -13.50 -12.43
CA VAL A 13 -25.56 -13.98 -13.64
C VAL A 13 -24.62 -12.91 -14.20
N ALA A 14 -25.06 -11.65 -14.24
CA ALA A 14 -24.20 -10.55 -14.70
C ALA A 14 -22.98 -10.37 -13.78
N ARG A 15 -23.19 -10.43 -12.47
CA ARG A 15 -22.11 -10.37 -11.47
C ARG A 15 -21.10 -11.49 -11.67
N GLU A 16 -21.54 -12.70 -11.86
CA GLU A 16 -20.65 -13.85 -12.05
C GLU A 16 -19.83 -13.74 -13.34
N LYS A 17 -20.41 -13.25 -14.43
CA LYS A 17 -19.69 -12.99 -15.68
C LYS A 17 -18.63 -11.90 -15.51
N ILE A 18 -18.99 -10.79 -14.87
CA ILE A 18 -18.05 -9.71 -14.57
C ILE A 18 -16.89 -10.21 -13.70
N ARG A 19 -17.20 -10.99 -12.66
CA ARG A 19 -16.20 -11.61 -11.80
C ARG A 19 -15.22 -12.49 -12.57
N LYS A 20 -15.72 -13.42 -13.39
CA LYS A 20 -14.88 -14.29 -14.23
C LYS A 20 -13.98 -13.48 -15.16
N LEU A 21 -14.49 -12.40 -15.75
CA LEU A 21 -13.69 -11.50 -16.59
C LEU A 21 -12.59 -10.80 -15.79
N ILE A 22 -12.92 -10.27 -14.63
CA ILE A 22 -11.94 -9.57 -13.76
C ILE A 22 -10.86 -10.56 -13.29
N THR A 23 -11.22 -11.74 -12.81
CA THR A 23 -10.27 -12.77 -12.38
C THR A 23 -9.35 -13.20 -13.53
N PHE A 24 -9.89 -13.36 -14.75
CA PHE A 24 -9.09 -13.64 -15.94
C PHE A 24 -8.08 -12.52 -16.26
N LEU A 25 -8.49 -11.24 -16.13
CA LEU A 25 -7.62 -10.08 -16.38
C LEU A 25 -6.56 -9.86 -15.30
N LEU A 26 -6.87 -10.24 -14.05
CA LEU A 26 -5.94 -10.07 -12.93
C LEU A 26 -4.86 -11.14 -12.85
N ASN A 27 -5.10 -12.32 -13.39
CA ASN A 27 -4.27 -13.51 -13.16
C ASN A 27 -4.31 -14.02 -11.70
N ASP A 28 -4.20 -15.30 -11.47
CA ASP A 28 -4.38 -15.96 -10.15
C ASP A 28 -3.39 -15.54 -9.05
N SER A 29 -2.30 -14.85 -9.41
CA SER A 29 -1.23 -14.42 -8.50
C SER A 29 -1.34 -12.95 -8.05
N HIS A 30 -2.51 -12.31 -8.23
CA HIS A 30 -2.64 -10.89 -7.94
C HIS A 30 -2.70 -10.60 -6.44
N ASP A 31 -1.80 -9.72 -5.95
CA ASP A 31 -1.86 -9.21 -4.58
C ASP A 31 -2.87 -8.06 -4.47
N TYR A 32 -3.97 -8.31 -3.78
CA TYR A 32 -5.04 -7.34 -3.53
C TYR A 32 -4.57 -6.10 -2.75
N TYR A 33 -3.45 -6.17 -2.05
CA TYR A 33 -2.90 -5.09 -1.22
C TYR A 33 -1.74 -4.34 -1.88
N SER A 34 -1.50 -4.58 -3.16
CA SER A 34 -0.40 -3.95 -3.92
C SER A 34 -0.42 -2.41 -3.92
N ASN A 35 -1.53 -1.78 -3.55
CA ASN A 35 -1.66 -0.33 -3.42
C ASN A 35 -1.10 0.24 -2.09
N PHE A 36 -0.73 -0.61 -1.14
CA PHE A 36 -0.15 -0.19 0.15
C PHE A 36 1.39 -0.14 0.14
N TYR A 37 2.01 -0.50 -0.94
CA TYR A 37 3.45 -0.35 -1.15
C TYR A 37 3.75 0.29 -2.51
N PRO A 38 4.85 1.04 -2.63
CA PRO A 38 5.14 1.81 -3.85
C PRO A 38 5.47 0.95 -5.06
N GLY A 39 5.72 -0.35 -4.88
CA GLY A 39 6.07 -1.26 -5.97
C GLY A 39 7.31 -0.80 -6.77
N THR A 40 7.29 -1.06 -8.06
CA THR A 40 8.26 -0.48 -9.01
C THR A 40 7.82 0.95 -9.34
N GLN A 41 8.44 1.92 -8.72
CA GLN A 41 8.18 3.33 -8.99
C GLN A 41 8.42 3.65 -10.48
N SER A 42 7.63 4.56 -11.03
CA SER A 42 7.92 5.14 -12.33
C SER A 42 9.33 5.72 -12.33
N PHE A 43 10.09 5.48 -13.40
CA PHE A 43 11.46 6.01 -13.57
C PHE A 43 11.58 7.51 -13.27
N ILE A 44 10.58 8.30 -13.69
CA ILE A 44 10.53 9.74 -13.48
C ILE A 44 10.41 10.06 -11.97
N ILE A 45 9.50 9.39 -11.26
CA ILE A 45 9.29 9.57 -9.83
C ILE A 45 10.54 9.16 -9.06
N GLY A 46 11.15 8.04 -9.41
CA GLY A 46 12.41 7.59 -8.81
C GLY A 46 13.53 8.62 -8.94
N LYS A 47 13.71 9.24 -10.11
CA LYS A 47 14.70 10.32 -10.31
C LYS A 47 14.42 11.55 -9.44
N ILE A 48 13.16 11.99 -9.37
CA ILE A 48 12.77 13.15 -8.55
C ILE A 48 13.05 12.86 -7.08
N LEU A 49 12.65 11.69 -6.59
CA LEU A 49 12.85 11.29 -5.20
C LEU A 49 14.33 11.20 -4.84
N ASN A 50 15.15 10.55 -5.68
CA ASN A 50 16.60 10.50 -5.45
C ASN A 50 17.22 11.89 -5.38
N HIS A 51 16.86 12.80 -6.31
CA HIS A 51 17.35 14.17 -6.28
C HIS A 51 16.94 14.96 -5.02
N LEU A 52 15.74 14.69 -4.50
CA LEU A 52 15.29 15.33 -3.24
C LEU A 52 16.00 14.73 -2.03
N VAL A 53 16.17 13.40 -2.00
CA VAL A 53 16.86 12.70 -0.91
C VAL A 53 18.32 13.07 -0.83
N ASP A 54 19.02 13.23 -1.95
CA ASP A 54 20.44 13.63 -2.01
C ASP A 54 20.71 15.01 -1.37
N LYS A 55 19.70 15.87 -1.25
CA LYS A 55 19.80 17.20 -0.63
C LYS A 55 19.60 17.20 0.88
N ILE A 56 19.17 16.10 1.46
CA ILE A 56 18.85 16.00 2.88
C ILE A 56 19.98 15.26 3.58
N SER A 57 20.62 15.92 4.54
CA SER A 57 21.62 15.28 5.39
C SER A 57 20.96 14.57 6.54
N ILE A 58 21.38 13.35 6.80
CA ILE A 58 20.95 12.57 7.96
C ILE A 58 22.13 12.39 8.90
N ASP A 59 21.81 12.42 10.19
CA ASP A 59 22.78 12.10 11.21
C ASP A 59 23.26 10.63 11.08
N ASN A 60 24.58 10.47 10.95
CA ASN A 60 25.21 9.16 10.78
C ASN A 60 24.93 8.23 11.96
N ASN A 61 24.83 8.75 13.18
CA ASN A 61 24.53 7.92 14.35
C ASN A 61 23.14 7.32 14.28
N SER A 62 22.16 8.08 13.75
CA SER A 62 20.80 7.58 13.54
C SER A 62 20.75 6.50 12.46
N LEU A 63 21.52 6.65 11.38
CA LEU A 63 21.62 5.63 10.33
C LEU A 63 22.28 4.35 10.84
N GLU A 64 23.33 4.45 11.63
CA GLU A 64 23.97 3.27 12.22
C GLU A 64 23.04 2.51 13.16
N ARG A 65 22.25 3.20 13.96
CA ARG A 65 21.23 2.56 14.82
C ARG A 65 20.22 1.76 14.00
N ILE A 66 19.75 2.30 12.87
CA ILE A 66 18.82 1.61 12.00
C ILE A 66 19.47 0.36 11.37
N LYS A 67 20.72 0.47 10.92
CA LYS A 67 21.46 -0.68 10.33
C LYS A 67 21.73 -1.79 11.34
N ASN A 68 21.91 -1.46 12.61
CA ASN A 68 22.25 -2.40 13.67
C ASN A 68 21.03 -2.99 14.36
N ILE A 69 19.82 -2.82 13.82
CA ILE A 69 18.62 -3.50 14.33
C ILE A 69 18.82 -5.02 14.19
N SER A 70 18.54 -5.75 15.26
CA SER A 70 18.72 -7.20 15.31
C SER A 70 17.93 -7.92 14.22
N PRO A 71 18.51 -8.89 13.51
CA PRO A 71 17.78 -9.70 12.54
C PRO A 71 16.55 -10.36 13.19
N GLY A 72 15.43 -10.36 12.47
CA GLY A 72 14.16 -10.91 12.96
C GLY A 72 13.33 -9.96 13.83
N SER A 73 13.81 -8.73 14.09
CA SER A 73 13.00 -7.72 14.76
C SER A 73 11.88 -7.21 13.85
N ILE A 74 10.69 -7.02 14.42
CA ILE A 74 9.60 -6.32 13.73
C ILE A 74 9.90 -4.82 13.77
N VAL A 75 10.05 -4.21 12.59
CA VAL A 75 10.36 -2.78 12.45
C VAL A 75 9.15 -2.03 11.92
N VAL A 76 8.74 -1.00 12.63
CA VAL A 76 7.69 -0.07 12.19
C VAL A 76 8.23 1.35 12.29
N PHE A 77 8.26 2.04 11.15
CA PHE A 77 8.58 3.46 11.07
C PHE A 77 7.33 4.27 11.41
N ALA A 78 7.44 5.24 12.29
CA ALA A 78 6.36 6.12 12.68
C ALA A 78 6.63 7.53 12.19
N GLY A 79 5.81 8.02 11.24
CA GLY A 79 5.79 9.41 10.82
C GLY A 79 4.88 10.24 11.72
N LYS A 80 5.23 11.51 11.97
CA LYS A 80 4.37 12.39 12.78
C LYS A 80 3.04 12.65 12.07
N ASN A 81 3.10 12.97 10.79
CA ASN A 81 1.95 13.35 9.97
C ASN A 81 1.69 12.31 8.87
N LYS A 82 0.47 12.28 8.36
CA LYS A 82 0.07 11.39 7.26
C LYS A 82 0.52 11.95 5.90
N HIS A 83 1.82 12.03 5.70
CA HIS A 83 2.40 12.51 4.44
C HIS A 83 3.09 11.40 3.68
N MET A 84 2.70 11.26 2.42
CA MET A 84 3.31 10.30 1.50
C MET A 84 4.82 10.56 1.32
N PHE A 85 5.26 11.81 1.42
CA PHE A 85 6.68 12.17 1.29
C PHE A 85 7.54 11.59 2.40
N ASP A 86 7.07 11.54 3.63
CA ASP A 86 7.82 10.97 4.75
C ASP A 86 8.11 9.49 4.49
N PHE A 87 7.10 8.73 4.07
CA PHE A 87 7.29 7.34 3.68
C PHE A 87 8.28 7.20 2.53
N LEU A 88 8.07 7.95 1.43
CA LEU A 88 8.90 7.84 0.23
C LEU A 88 10.34 8.25 0.50
N TYR A 89 10.53 9.23 1.36
CA TYR A 89 11.83 9.66 1.80
C TYR A 89 12.59 8.53 2.49
N PHE A 90 12.01 7.94 3.55
CA PHE A 90 12.65 6.84 4.26
C PHE A 90 12.81 5.59 3.37
N HIS A 91 11.82 5.27 2.55
CA HIS A 91 11.91 4.16 1.60
C HIS A 91 13.10 4.35 0.63
N THR A 92 13.22 5.52 0.01
CA THR A 92 14.25 5.79 -1.02
C THR A 92 15.64 5.89 -0.40
N LEU A 93 15.75 6.50 0.77
CA LEU A 93 17.02 6.69 1.47
C LEU A 93 17.58 5.39 2.03
N LEU A 94 16.76 4.60 2.73
CA LEU A 94 17.22 3.43 3.48
C LEU A 94 17.35 2.18 2.61
N LYS A 95 16.58 2.09 1.54
CA LYS A 95 16.58 0.92 0.64
C LYS A 95 17.98 0.54 0.11
N PRO A 96 18.85 1.46 -0.33
CA PRO A 96 20.19 1.13 -0.79
C PRO A 96 21.17 0.78 0.34
N MET A 97 20.80 0.98 1.61
CA MET A 97 21.71 0.85 2.75
C MET A 97 21.78 -0.55 3.36
N ASN A 98 21.09 -1.55 2.77
CA ASN A 98 21.03 -2.93 3.25
C ASN A 98 20.54 -3.07 4.71
N GLY A 99 19.81 -2.10 5.22
CA GLY A 99 19.14 -2.12 6.52
C GLY A 99 17.61 -2.23 6.34
N PRO A 100 16.84 -2.28 7.44
CA PRO A 100 15.39 -2.22 7.36
C PRO A 100 14.96 -0.86 6.78
N TYR A 101 14.02 -0.90 5.85
CA TYR A 101 13.42 0.30 5.24
C TYR A 101 11.92 0.09 5.13
N PRO A 102 11.09 1.15 5.18
CA PRO A 102 9.64 0.98 5.08
C PRO A 102 9.25 0.46 3.70
N GLU A 103 8.75 -0.77 3.65
CA GLU A 103 8.31 -1.40 2.41
C GLU A 103 6.83 -1.22 2.16
N LEU A 104 6.06 -1.09 3.23
CA LEU A 104 4.60 -1.08 3.19
C LEU A 104 4.09 0.01 4.13
N SER A 105 3.07 0.75 3.71
CA SER A 105 2.35 1.65 4.61
C SER A 105 1.03 1.05 5.04
N PHE A 106 0.66 1.28 6.29
CA PHE A 106 -0.62 0.82 6.84
C PHE A 106 -1.76 1.81 6.60
N ASP A 107 -1.45 3.07 6.34
CA ASP A 107 -2.42 4.18 6.25
C ASP A 107 -2.32 4.99 4.95
N LEU A 108 -1.23 4.82 4.17
CA LEU A 108 -1.05 5.49 2.89
C LEU A 108 -1.35 4.53 1.72
N ARG A 109 -1.90 5.08 0.64
CA ARG A 109 -2.17 4.37 -0.60
C ARG A 109 -1.37 4.97 -1.75
N PHE A 110 -0.56 4.16 -2.42
CA PHE A 110 0.36 4.59 -3.48
C PHE A 110 -0.21 4.41 -4.88
N VAL A 111 -1.52 4.57 -5.06
CA VAL A 111 -2.21 4.33 -6.33
C VAL A 111 -1.62 5.17 -7.46
N PHE A 112 -1.41 6.47 -7.22
CA PHE A 112 -0.91 7.40 -8.25
C PHE A 112 0.58 7.29 -8.55
N LEU A 113 1.35 6.62 -7.69
CA LEU A 113 2.79 6.40 -7.91
C LEU A 113 3.08 5.15 -8.73
N GLN A 114 2.06 4.34 -8.98
CA GLN A 114 2.21 3.10 -9.74
C GLN A 114 2.29 3.38 -11.24
N PRO A 115 3.01 2.55 -12.01
CA PRO A 115 2.95 2.58 -13.46
C PRO A 115 1.51 2.40 -13.96
N VAL A 116 1.15 3.04 -15.09
CA VAL A 116 -0.22 3.03 -15.64
C VAL A 116 -0.77 1.60 -15.80
N LYS A 117 0.07 0.64 -16.20
CA LYS A 117 -0.31 -0.78 -16.29
C LYS A 117 -0.72 -1.37 -14.95
N GLN A 118 -0.03 -0.98 -13.88
CA GLN A 118 -0.31 -1.42 -12.51
C GLN A 118 -1.58 -0.74 -11.97
N LEU A 119 -1.79 0.53 -12.33
CA LEU A 119 -2.99 1.28 -11.95
C LEU A 119 -4.28 0.56 -12.39
N GLY A 120 -4.32 0.11 -13.66
CA GLY A 120 -5.45 -0.67 -14.16
C GLY A 120 -5.71 -1.95 -13.35
N ARG A 121 -4.65 -2.68 -12.98
CA ARG A 121 -4.75 -3.88 -12.13
C ARG A 121 -5.25 -3.56 -10.72
N ILE A 122 -4.80 -2.47 -10.12
CA ILE A 122 -5.25 -2.02 -8.80
C ILE A 122 -6.75 -1.69 -8.81
N ILE A 123 -7.22 -0.98 -9.83
CA ILE A 123 -8.65 -0.66 -9.98
C ILE A 123 -9.47 -1.95 -10.12
N LEU A 124 -9.08 -2.85 -11.02
CA LEU A 124 -9.77 -4.13 -11.21
C LEU A 124 -9.77 -4.97 -9.93
N SER A 125 -8.65 -5.02 -9.21
CA SER A 125 -8.53 -5.71 -7.94
C SER A 125 -9.44 -5.13 -6.84
N ASN A 126 -9.58 -3.80 -6.79
CA ASN A 126 -10.50 -3.17 -5.84
C ASN A 126 -11.97 -3.48 -6.18
N LEU A 127 -12.31 -3.49 -7.47
CA LEU A 127 -13.64 -3.87 -7.93
C LEU A 127 -13.92 -5.35 -7.62
N ASP A 128 -12.97 -6.24 -7.91
CA ASP A 128 -13.11 -7.67 -7.60
C ASP A 128 -13.33 -7.91 -6.10
N TYR A 129 -12.51 -7.28 -5.26
CA TYR A 129 -12.66 -7.36 -3.80
C TYR A 129 -14.03 -6.84 -3.34
N PHE A 130 -14.46 -5.69 -3.87
CA PHE A 130 -15.78 -5.12 -3.55
C PHE A 130 -16.92 -6.06 -3.95
N PHE A 131 -16.88 -6.65 -5.14
CA PHE A 131 -17.92 -7.60 -5.59
C PHE A 131 -17.96 -8.90 -4.78
N HIS A 132 -16.84 -9.31 -4.18
CA HIS A 132 -16.79 -10.50 -3.34
C HIS A 132 -17.25 -10.24 -1.90
N HIS A 133 -16.88 -9.09 -1.33
CA HIS A 133 -17.03 -8.85 0.11
C HIS A 133 -18.04 -7.73 0.44
N PHE A 134 -18.49 -6.96 -0.55
CA PHE A 134 -19.31 -5.75 -0.38
C PHE A 134 -18.70 -4.72 0.58
N GLN A 135 -17.39 -4.76 0.75
CA GLN A 135 -16.61 -3.89 1.61
C GLN A 135 -15.35 -3.43 0.87
N PHE A 136 -14.83 -2.28 1.27
CA PHE A 136 -13.51 -1.87 0.80
C PHE A 136 -12.43 -2.61 1.58
N LYS A 137 -11.28 -2.82 0.92
CA LYS A 137 -10.14 -3.47 1.55
C LYS A 137 -9.64 -2.66 2.74
N ASP A 138 -9.50 -3.36 3.86
CA ASP A 138 -8.83 -2.85 5.03
C ASP A 138 -7.64 -3.75 5.36
N ILE A 139 -6.46 -3.13 5.46
CA ILE A 139 -5.21 -3.84 5.70
C ILE A 139 -5.15 -4.46 7.11
N TYR A 140 -5.87 -3.87 8.06
CA TYR A 140 -5.89 -4.33 9.45
C TYR A 140 -6.84 -5.53 9.65
N SER A 141 -8.04 -5.45 9.09
CA SER A 141 -9.07 -6.49 9.24
C SER A 141 -8.67 -7.81 8.59
N SER A 142 -7.88 -7.76 7.52
CA SER A 142 -7.44 -8.94 6.75
C SER A 142 -6.29 -9.72 7.36
N ARG A 143 -5.73 -9.27 8.49
CA ARG A 143 -4.46 -9.76 9.07
C ARG A 143 -3.24 -9.63 8.12
N TYR A 144 -3.39 -8.94 7.00
CA TYR A 144 -2.33 -8.77 6.01
C TYR A 144 -1.14 -8.01 6.58
N ALA A 145 -1.39 -6.92 7.31
CA ALA A 145 -0.36 -6.16 8.01
C ALA A 145 0.48 -7.05 8.93
N ARG A 146 -0.19 -7.89 9.73
CA ARG A 146 0.50 -8.84 10.63
C ARG A 146 1.36 -9.83 9.87
N LYS A 147 0.84 -10.39 8.78
CA LYS A 147 1.59 -11.32 7.94
C LYS A 147 2.85 -10.67 7.39
N MET A 148 2.75 -9.46 6.82
CA MET A 148 3.89 -8.74 6.25
C MET A 148 4.97 -8.43 7.29
N LEU A 149 4.58 -8.04 8.50
CA LEU A 149 5.53 -7.80 9.59
C LEU A 149 6.22 -9.09 10.06
N LEU A 150 5.51 -10.21 10.09
CA LEU A 150 6.08 -11.52 10.43
C LEU A 150 7.01 -12.05 9.33
N ASP A 151 6.80 -11.66 8.08
CA ASP A 151 7.68 -11.96 6.95
C ASP A 151 8.92 -11.02 6.91
N ASN A 152 9.23 -10.34 8.03
CA ASN A 152 10.35 -9.39 8.19
C ASN A 152 10.28 -8.16 7.29
N ARG A 153 9.11 -7.78 6.82
CA ARG A 153 8.92 -6.53 6.08
C ARG A 153 8.65 -5.38 7.04
N ALA A 154 9.41 -4.30 6.90
CA ALA A 154 9.19 -3.14 7.74
C ALA A 154 7.97 -2.33 7.28
N GLY A 155 7.14 -1.94 8.25
CA GLY A 155 5.95 -1.14 8.04
C GLY A 155 6.15 0.34 8.29
N PHE A 156 5.20 1.16 7.83
CA PHE A 156 5.12 2.58 8.12
C PHE A 156 3.71 2.94 8.58
N ILE A 157 3.62 3.77 9.60
CA ILE A 157 2.36 4.28 10.14
C ILE A 157 2.48 5.77 10.44
N SER A 158 1.39 6.52 10.25
CA SER A 158 1.27 7.91 10.66
C SER A 158 0.65 8.01 12.04
N LEU A 159 1.20 8.87 12.90
CA LEU A 159 0.72 9.04 14.27
C LEU A 159 -0.44 10.03 14.39
N ILE A 160 -0.57 10.96 13.44
CA ILE A 160 -1.61 11.99 13.40
C ILE A 160 -2.31 11.93 12.05
N GLU A 161 -3.63 11.82 12.04
CA GLU A 161 -4.43 11.98 10.84
C GLU A 161 -4.51 13.47 10.43
N GLU A 162 -4.60 13.73 9.12
CA GLU A 162 -4.65 15.11 8.58
C GLU A 162 -5.81 15.94 9.15
N ASP A 163 -6.96 15.32 9.37
CA ASP A 163 -8.17 15.99 9.88
C ASP A 163 -8.01 16.51 11.32
N GLU A 164 -7.16 15.91 12.13
CA GLU A 164 -6.86 16.40 13.48
C GLU A 164 -5.86 17.57 13.48
N PHE A 165 -5.04 17.71 12.44
CA PHE A 165 -4.04 18.77 12.36
C PHE A 165 -4.67 20.14 12.15
N TYR A 166 -5.69 20.24 11.28
CA TYR A 166 -6.40 21.50 10.99
C TYR A 166 -7.35 21.94 12.10
N ASN A 167 -7.82 21.02 12.93
CA ASN A 167 -8.72 21.32 14.05
C ASN A 167 -7.99 21.81 15.31
N ARG A 168 -6.64 21.89 15.32
CA ARG A 168 -5.82 22.33 16.45
C ARG A 168 -5.32 23.78 16.37
N PHE A 169 -5.64 24.48 15.29
CA PHE A 169 -5.36 25.90 15.06
C PHE A 169 -6.66 26.65 14.73
#